data_a4ff2c6c42378cc24e5a24383fe27bda
#
_entry.id   a4ff2c6c42378cc24e5a24383fe27bda
#
_cell.length_a   1.000
_cell.length_b   1.000
_cell.length_c   1.000
_cell.angle_alpha   90.00
_cell.angle_beta   90.00
_cell.angle_gamma   90.00
#
_symmetry.space_group_name_H-M   'P 1'
#
loop_
_entity.id
_entity.type
_entity.pdbx_description
1 polymer ?
#
loop_
_entity_poly.entity_id
_entity_poly.type
_entity_poly.pdbx_seq_one_letter_code
_entity_poly.pdbx_strand_id
1 'polypeptide(L)'
;LTKEKNYIMMADLILGMSFNHLFNHSVRLLAPMEGLTDPLMRRILTKIASDLGRPYDWSVSEFIRVTHYPLPAHVFYKYVPELHQNGETLSGTPVHIQLLGNNPNMMAESAVTACSLGAKAIDLNFGCPAKTVNNHKGGSILLNEPETIYQIILAVRNAVPHHIGVSAKIRLGYENMDNMDEIGDAVLQAGTSWLTVHARTKTQGYRPPAYWDKIASFAKLGIPIIANGEIWNSQHATDCTHQAKT
;
A
#
# COMPACT_ATOMS: atom_id res chain seq x y z
N LEU A 1 -31.98 -18.29 -11.00
CA LEU A 1 -32.11 -17.54 -9.70
C LEU A 1 -31.17 -18.05 -8.59
N THR A 2 -30.23 -18.97 -8.85
CA THR A 2 -29.40 -19.60 -7.80
C THR A 2 -27.89 -19.36 -7.93
N LYS A 3 -27.38 -18.88 -9.07
CA LYS A 3 -25.94 -18.60 -9.25
C LYS A 3 -25.54 -17.17 -8.81
N GLU A 4 -26.38 -16.18 -9.07
CA GLU A 4 -26.07 -14.78 -8.65
C GLU A 4 -26.12 -14.59 -7.13
N LYS A 5 -27.01 -15.29 -6.41
CA LYS A 5 -27.05 -15.24 -4.94
C LYS A 5 -25.81 -15.83 -4.27
N ASN A 6 -25.16 -16.83 -4.88
CA ASN A 6 -23.95 -17.43 -4.33
C ASN A 6 -22.70 -16.52 -4.53
N TYR A 7 -22.66 -15.71 -5.57
CA TYR A 7 -21.58 -14.73 -5.76
C TYR A 7 -21.68 -13.55 -4.78
N ILE A 8 -22.89 -13.09 -4.50
CA ILE A 8 -23.13 -12.02 -3.50
C ILE A 8 -22.80 -12.54 -2.10
N MET A 9 -23.19 -13.75 -1.73
CA MET A 9 -22.84 -14.34 -0.41
C MET A 9 -21.33 -14.61 -0.25
N MET A 10 -20.59 -14.95 -1.31
CA MET A 10 -19.13 -15.07 -1.24
C MET A 10 -18.43 -13.70 -1.12
N ALA A 11 -18.93 -12.69 -1.81
CA ALA A 11 -18.43 -11.32 -1.67
C ALA A 11 -18.63 -10.79 -0.24
N ASP A 12 -19.79 -11.03 0.36
CA ASP A 12 -20.09 -10.64 1.74
C ASP A 12 -19.26 -11.43 2.78
N LEU A 13 -18.86 -12.68 2.50
CA LEU A 13 -17.96 -13.45 3.38
C LEU A 13 -16.49 -13.02 3.24
N ILE A 14 -16.07 -12.56 2.08
CA ILE A 14 -14.71 -12.03 1.82
C ILE A 14 -14.60 -10.58 2.35
N LEU A 15 -15.68 -9.82 2.33
CA LEU A 15 -15.78 -8.46 2.91
C LEU A 15 -16.03 -8.46 4.42
N GLY A 16 -16.14 -9.62 5.07
CA GLY A 16 -16.58 -9.78 6.44
C GLY A 16 -15.63 -9.29 7.55
N MET A 17 -14.43 -8.76 7.24
CA MET A 17 -13.63 -7.98 8.16
C MET A 17 -13.31 -6.63 7.51
N SER A 18 -14.23 -5.71 7.65
CA SER A 18 -14.03 -4.33 7.23
C SER A 18 -12.92 -3.68 8.07
N PHE A 19 -11.84 -3.25 7.42
CA PHE A 19 -10.82 -2.39 8.02
C PHE A 19 -11.31 -0.94 8.18
N ASN A 20 -12.61 -0.69 7.99
CA ASN A 20 -13.23 0.63 8.11
C ASN A 20 -12.97 1.29 9.48
N HIS A 21 -12.72 0.50 10.54
CA HIS A 21 -12.35 1.05 11.84
C HIS A 21 -11.05 1.87 11.80
N LEU A 22 -10.12 1.58 10.87
CA LEU A 22 -8.91 2.36 10.66
C LEU A 22 -9.19 3.71 9.96
N PHE A 23 -10.36 3.85 9.35
CA PHE A 23 -10.77 5.00 8.54
C PHE A 23 -11.98 5.75 9.12
N ASN A 24 -12.22 5.63 10.43
CA ASN A 24 -13.29 6.36 11.14
C ASN A 24 -13.04 7.87 11.19
N HIS A 25 -11.86 8.31 10.82
CA HIS A 25 -11.42 9.70 10.75
C HIS A 25 -10.48 9.87 9.54
N SER A 26 -10.14 11.11 9.20
CA SER A 26 -9.13 11.39 8.17
C SER A 26 -7.77 10.90 8.61
N VAL A 27 -7.26 9.86 7.95
CA VAL A 27 -5.98 9.24 8.31
C VAL A 27 -4.78 10.00 7.74
N ARG A 28 -3.70 10.01 8.51
CA ARG A 28 -2.40 10.55 8.12
C ARG A 28 -1.35 9.48 8.27
N LEU A 29 -0.68 9.14 7.19
CA LEU A 29 0.37 8.15 7.22
C LEU A 29 1.70 8.68 6.71
N LEU A 30 2.78 8.15 7.29
CA LEU A 30 4.12 8.39 6.78
C LEU A 30 4.38 7.42 5.61
N ALA A 31 4.40 7.98 4.40
CA ALA A 31 4.57 7.19 3.18
C ALA A 31 5.97 6.56 3.07
N PRO A 32 6.11 5.39 2.44
CA PRO A 32 7.39 4.74 2.19
C PRO A 32 8.21 5.53 1.15
N MET A 33 9.50 5.70 1.44
CA MET A 33 10.43 6.32 0.50
C MET A 33 11.80 5.66 0.65
N GLU A 34 12.22 4.90 -0.37
CA GLU A 34 13.50 4.20 -0.39
C GLU A 34 14.68 5.16 -0.17
N GLY A 35 15.58 4.79 0.76
CA GLY A 35 16.74 5.58 1.12
C GLY A 35 16.45 6.81 1.99
N LEU A 36 15.17 7.03 2.38
CA LEU A 36 14.79 8.17 3.22
C LEU A 36 13.99 7.74 4.45
N THR A 37 12.93 6.96 4.31
CA THR A 37 12.11 6.54 5.45
C THR A 37 12.60 5.22 6.05
N ASP A 38 13.91 5.15 6.32
CA ASP A 38 14.55 4.07 7.05
C ASP A 38 14.08 4.02 8.52
N PRO A 39 14.46 3.01 9.30
CA PRO A 39 14.03 2.89 10.71
C PRO A 39 14.36 4.12 11.56
N LEU A 40 15.51 4.76 11.31
CA LEU A 40 15.91 5.96 12.06
C LEU A 40 14.99 7.15 11.74
N MET A 41 14.75 7.39 10.46
CA MET A 41 13.90 8.49 10.02
C MET A 41 12.44 8.26 10.46
N ARG A 42 11.91 7.04 10.35
CA ARG A 42 10.57 6.71 10.87
C ARG A 42 10.46 7.05 12.36
N ARG A 43 11.44 6.61 13.17
CA ARG A 43 11.50 6.91 14.60
C ARG A 43 11.49 8.42 14.88
N ILE A 44 12.29 9.21 14.15
CA ILE A 44 12.38 10.66 14.33
C ILE A 44 11.07 11.33 13.94
N LEU A 45 10.54 11.05 12.74
CA LEU A 45 9.34 11.72 12.23
C LEU A 45 8.10 11.37 13.03
N THR A 46 7.95 10.11 13.45
CA THR A 46 6.79 9.70 14.26
C THR A 46 6.87 10.28 15.67
N LYS A 47 8.08 10.40 16.24
CA LYS A 47 8.26 11.07 17.53
C LYS A 47 7.92 12.57 17.44
N ILE A 48 8.44 13.29 16.46
CA ILE A 48 8.13 14.71 16.27
C ILE A 48 6.60 14.90 16.10
N ALA A 49 5.95 14.08 15.28
CA ALA A 49 4.51 14.17 15.07
C ALA A 49 3.73 13.91 16.36
N SER A 50 4.15 12.92 17.16
CA SER A 50 3.56 12.62 18.47
C SER A 50 3.75 13.75 19.47
N ASP A 51 4.96 14.31 19.59
CA ASP A 51 5.29 15.41 20.50
C ASP A 51 4.47 16.68 20.17
N LEU A 52 4.12 16.87 18.90
CA LEU A 52 3.27 17.96 18.44
C LEU A 52 1.76 17.69 18.61
N GLY A 53 1.38 16.58 19.25
CA GLY A 53 -0.03 16.16 19.42
C GLY A 53 -0.74 15.81 18.11
N ARG A 54 0.01 15.44 17.07
CA ARG A 54 -0.50 15.07 15.74
C ARG A 54 0.17 13.79 15.23
N PRO A 55 0.05 12.65 15.95
CA PRO A 55 0.70 11.41 15.55
C PRO A 55 0.21 10.96 14.18
N TYR A 56 1.06 10.20 13.47
CA TYR A 56 0.63 9.44 12.32
C TYR A 56 -0.20 8.24 12.79
N ASP A 57 -1.25 7.90 12.05
CA ASP A 57 -2.06 6.71 12.31
C ASP A 57 -1.25 5.43 12.09
N TRP A 58 -0.38 5.43 11.06
CA TRP A 58 0.67 4.44 10.85
C TRP A 58 1.78 4.99 9.95
N SER A 59 2.86 4.27 9.87
CA SER A 59 3.92 4.44 8.88
C SER A 59 4.04 3.20 8.00
N VAL A 60 4.62 3.34 6.81
CA VAL A 60 4.93 2.22 5.93
C VAL A 60 6.44 2.12 5.78
N SER A 61 7.00 0.92 5.89
CA SER A 61 8.44 0.70 5.73
C SER A 61 8.91 1.02 4.32
N GLU A 62 10.20 1.24 4.14
CA GLU A 62 10.79 1.10 2.82
C GLU A 62 10.42 -0.28 2.25
N PHE A 63 10.30 -0.40 0.93
CA PHE A 63 9.96 -1.69 0.35
C PHE A 63 11.10 -2.71 0.57
N ILE A 64 10.72 -3.93 0.90
CA ILE A 64 11.63 -5.07 0.95
C ILE A 64 11.44 -5.83 -0.36
N ARG A 65 12.54 -5.97 -1.10
CA ARG A 65 12.48 -6.58 -2.43
C ARG A 65 12.45 -8.10 -2.35
N VAL A 66 11.38 -8.69 -2.87
CA VAL A 66 11.21 -10.15 -3.05
C VAL A 66 11.66 -10.51 -4.48
N THR A 67 12.56 -11.49 -4.61
CA THR A 67 13.09 -11.92 -5.91
C THR A 67 12.79 -13.40 -6.19
N HIS A 68 13.81 -14.25 -6.16
CA HIS A 68 13.69 -15.66 -6.52
C HIS A 68 13.28 -16.56 -5.36
N TYR A 69 13.43 -16.08 -4.13
CA TYR A 69 13.16 -16.83 -2.92
C TYR A 69 12.35 -15.99 -1.92
N PRO A 70 11.55 -16.63 -1.05
CA PRO A 70 10.90 -15.96 0.06
C PRO A 70 11.91 -15.30 0.98
N LEU A 71 11.53 -14.19 1.58
CA LEU A 71 12.41 -13.43 2.47
C LEU A 71 12.53 -14.11 3.84
N PRO A 72 13.77 -14.38 4.32
CA PRO A 72 13.98 -14.90 5.65
C PRO A 72 13.81 -13.82 6.73
N ALA A 73 13.50 -14.25 7.97
CA ALA A 73 13.20 -13.37 9.10
C ALA A 73 14.23 -12.23 9.34
N HIS A 74 15.52 -12.51 9.21
CA HIS A 74 16.57 -11.51 9.47
C HIS A 74 16.51 -10.32 8.52
N VAL A 75 15.99 -10.51 7.30
CA VAL A 75 15.79 -9.41 6.33
C VAL A 75 14.68 -8.46 6.84
N PHE A 76 13.58 -9.02 7.36
CA PHE A 76 12.52 -8.19 7.94
C PHE A 76 13.02 -7.38 9.14
N TYR A 77 13.76 -7.99 10.06
CA TYR A 77 14.33 -7.27 11.22
C TYR A 77 15.34 -6.19 10.81
N LYS A 78 16.05 -6.35 9.69
CA LYS A 78 16.94 -5.33 9.16
C LYS A 78 16.19 -4.08 8.69
N TYR A 79 15.09 -4.26 7.95
CA TYR A 79 14.30 -3.15 7.38
C TYR A 79 13.24 -2.61 8.34
N VAL A 80 12.76 -3.46 9.25
CA VAL A 80 11.68 -3.16 10.19
C VAL A 80 12.06 -3.69 11.59
N PRO A 81 13.07 -3.09 12.25
CA PRO A 81 13.45 -3.50 13.61
C PRO A 81 12.34 -3.24 14.63
N GLU A 82 11.34 -2.45 14.28
CA GLU A 82 10.11 -2.25 15.06
C GLU A 82 9.36 -3.56 15.34
N LEU A 83 9.59 -4.62 14.56
CA LEU A 83 9.05 -5.96 14.84
C LEU A 83 9.51 -6.51 16.20
N HIS A 84 10.69 -6.09 16.71
CA HIS A 84 11.10 -6.41 18.08
C HIS A 84 10.30 -5.66 19.15
N GLN A 85 9.47 -4.67 18.74
CA GLN A 85 8.68 -3.79 19.60
C GLN A 85 7.20 -3.84 19.19
N ASN A 86 6.68 -5.04 18.96
CA ASN A 86 5.28 -5.25 18.58
C ASN A 86 4.89 -4.58 17.25
N GLY A 87 5.83 -4.33 16.33
CA GLY A 87 5.58 -3.69 15.03
C GLY A 87 5.27 -2.19 15.13
N GLU A 88 5.74 -1.52 16.18
CA GLU A 88 5.48 -0.10 16.44
C GLU A 88 6.77 0.67 16.66
N THR A 89 6.78 1.95 16.27
CA THR A 89 7.87 2.86 16.63
C THR A 89 7.85 3.16 18.14
N LEU A 90 8.92 3.77 18.67
CA LEU A 90 8.96 4.14 20.09
C LEU A 90 7.85 5.13 20.52
N SER A 91 7.25 5.84 19.59
CA SER A 91 6.08 6.72 19.83
C SER A 91 4.73 6.02 19.69
N GLY A 92 4.71 4.68 19.52
CA GLY A 92 3.49 3.89 19.41
C GLY A 92 2.86 3.92 18.01
N THR A 93 3.54 4.46 16.99
CA THR A 93 3.01 4.45 15.61
C THR A 93 3.21 3.07 14.98
N PRO A 94 2.14 2.37 14.53
CA PRO A 94 2.25 1.11 13.83
C PRO A 94 3.09 1.21 12.55
N VAL A 95 3.84 0.15 12.22
CA VAL A 95 4.63 0.08 10.98
C VAL A 95 4.10 -1.04 10.11
N HIS A 96 3.53 -0.69 8.96
CA HIS A 96 3.13 -1.63 7.93
C HIS A 96 4.33 -2.03 7.08
N ILE A 97 4.44 -3.31 6.75
CA ILE A 97 5.57 -3.85 5.97
C ILE A 97 5.26 -3.76 4.49
N GLN A 98 6.11 -3.03 3.75
CA GLN A 98 5.96 -2.95 2.30
C GLN A 98 6.83 -3.98 1.59
N LEU A 99 6.22 -4.77 0.70
CA LEU A 99 6.88 -5.73 -0.17
C LEU A 99 6.86 -5.25 -1.62
N LEU A 100 7.91 -5.57 -2.37
CA LEU A 100 8.02 -5.31 -3.79
C LEU A 100 8.55 -6.55 -4.51
N GLY A 101 7.83 -7.05 -5.50
CA GLY A 101 8.20 -8.22 -6.30
C GLY A 101 7.20 -8.43 -7.42
N ASN A 102 7.42 -9.48 -8.21
CA ASN A 102 6.58 -9.83 -9.37
C ASN A 102 6.15 -11.30 -9.40
N ASN A 103 6.59 -12.10 -8.44
CA ASN A 103 6.20 -13.50 -8.35
C ASN A 103 5.16 -13.68 -7.24
N PRO A 104 3.89 -14.06 -7.57
CA PRO A 104 2.83 -14.18 -6.59
C PRO A 104 3.15 -15.13 -5.43
N ASN A 105 3.76 -16.29 -5.70
CA ASN A 105 4.07 -17.27 -4.67
C ASN A 105 5.16 -16.76 -3.71
N MET A 106 6.24 -16.19 -4.24
CA MET A 106 7.33 -15.66 -3.42
C MET A 106 6.86 -14.46 -2.57
N MET A 107 5.96 -13.64 -3.13
CA MET A 107 5.32 -12.53 -2.40
C MET A 107 4.44 -13.05 -1.27
N ALA A 108 3.63 -14.07 -1.53
CA ALA A 108 2.74 -14.68 -0.55
C ALA A 108 3.54 -15.32 0.61
N GLU A 109 4.56 -16.13 0.32
CA GLU A 109 5.40 -16.77 1.34
C GLU A 109 6.16 -15.73 2.17
N SER A 110 6.66 -14.65 1.53
CA SER A 110 7.31 -13.54 2.25
C SER A 110 6.33 -12.81 3.17
N ALA A 111 5.09 -12.61 2.73
CA ALA A 111 4.04 -12.00 3.55
C ALA A 111 3.67 -12.89 4.76
N VAL A 112 3.59 -14.21 4.58
CA VAL A 112 3.39 -15.16 5.70
C VAL A 112 4.53 -15.05 6.71
N THR A 113 5.78 -14.99 6.25
CA THR A 113 6.93 -14.78 7.13
C THR A 113 6.79 -13.48 7.91
N ALA A 114 6.45 -12.35 7.24
CA ALA A 114 6.24 -11.07 7.89
C ALA A 114 5.14 -11.13 8.97
N CYS A 115 4.02 -11.80 8.67
CA CYS A 115 2.92 -12.00 9.62
C CYS A 115 3.34 -12.81 10.84
N SER A 116 4.13 -13.87 10.65
CA SER A 116 4.66 -14.70 11.76
C SER A 116 5.60 -13.92 12.69
N LEU A 117 6.20 -12.82 12.19
CA LEU A 117 7.04 -11.91 12.96
C LEU A 117 6.26 -10.76 13.62
N GLY A 118 4.95 -10.70 13.45
CA GLY A 118 4.09 -9.69 14.07
C GLY A 118 3.79 -8.47 13.20
N ALA A 119 3.85 -8.60 11.86
CA ALA A 119 3.45 -7.52 10.95
C ALA A 119 2.00 -7.07 11.23
N LYS A 120 1.77 -5.75 11.31
CA LYS A 120 0.44 -5.17 11.54
C LYS A 120 -0.42 -5.15 10.27
N ALA A 121 0.21 -4.96 9.12
CA ALA A 121 -0.37 -5.05 7.79
C ALA A 121 0.74 -5.27 6.74
N ILE A 122 0.34 -5.73 5.57
CA ILE A 122 1.21 -5.89 4.39
C ILE A 122 0.79 -4.87 3.34
N ASP A 123 1.74 -4.09 2.85
CA ASP A 123 1.54 -3.17 1.73
C ASP A 123 2.32 -3.66 0.49
N LEU A 124 1.73 -3.57 -0.69
CA LEU A 124 2.30 -4.08 -1.93
C LEU A 124 2.66 -2.92 -2.86
N ASN A 125 3.93 -2.82 -3.26
CA ASN A 125 4.43 -1.70 -4.05
C ASN A 125 4.34 -1.97 -5.56
N PHE A 126 3.42 -1.27 -6.22
CA PHE A 126 3.28 -1.20 -7.69
C PHE A 126 3.56 0.21 -8.22
N GLY A 127 4.25 1.05 -7.44
CA GLY A 127 4.48 2.45 -7.81
C GLY A 127 5.95 2.88 -7.92
N CYS A 128 6.92 2.03 -7.54
CA CYS A 128 8.34 2.37 -7.57
C CYS A 128 8.82 2.66 -9.00
N PRO A 129 9.34 3.87 -9.30
CA PRO A 129 9.76 4.24 -10.66
C PRO A 129 11.22 3.90 -10.97
N ALA A 130 11.97 3.33 -10.02
CA ALA A 130 13.39 3.06 -10.15
C ALA A 130 13.69 2.13 -11.33
N LYS A 131 14.65 2.50 -12.19
CA LYS A 131 15.03 1.73 -13.37
C LYS A 131 15.43 0.29 -13.02
N THR A 132 16.24 0.11 -11.97
CA THR A 132 16.68 -1.21 -11.50
C THR A 132 15.52 -2.11 -11.09
N VAL A 133 14.46 -1.56 -10.48
CA VAL A 133 13.25 -2.29 -10.11
C VAL A 133 12.45 -2.66 -11.35
N ASN A 134 12.21 -1.70 -12.24
CA ASN A 134 11.41 -1.88 -13.45
C ASN A 134 12.09 -2.85 -14.45
N ASN A 135 13.42 -2.80 -14.60
CA ASN A 135 14.17 -3.75 -15.44
C ASN A 135 14.02 -5.21 -14.96
N HIS A 136 13.70 -5.42 -13.70
CA HIS A 136 13.40 -6.75 -13.15
C HIS A 136 11.90 -7.01 -13.03
N LYS A 137 11.09 -6.31 -13.83
CA LYS A 137 9.62 -6.46 -13.90
C LYS A 137 8.91 -6.28 -12.57
N GLY A 138 9.39 -5.37 -11.70
CA GLY A 138 8.75 -5.03 -10.43
C GLY A 138 8.37 -3.55 -10.34
N GLY A 139 7.61 -3.18 -9.33
CA GLY A 139 7.17 -1.80 -9.11
C GLY A 139 6.26 -1.27 -10.22
N SER A 140 6.49 -0.04 -10.68
CA SER A 140 5.56 0.67 -11.57
C SER A 140 5.39 0.06 -12.98
N ILE A 141 6.31 -0.78 -13.44
CA ILE A 141 6.14 -1.47 -14.74
C ILE A 141 4.93 -2.39 -14.74
N LEU A 142 4.55 -2.93 -13.57
CA LEU A 142 3.38 -3.79 -13.41
C LEU A 142 2.06 -3.05 -13.64
N LEU A 143 2.05 -1.72 -13.64
CA LEU A 143 0.86 -0.94 -14.00
C LEU A 143 0.44 -1.14 -15.47
N ASN A 144 1.31 -1.71 -16.32
CA ASN A 144 0.95 -2.15 -17.67
C ASN A 144 0.37 -3.58 -17.70
N GLU A 145 0.35 -4.28 -16.57
CA GLU A 145 -0.06 -5.68 -16.44
C GLU A 145 -1.05 -5.85 -15.26
N PRO A 146 -2.30 -5.30 -15.34
CA PRO A 146 -3.27 -5.38 -14.25
C PRO A 146 -3.55 -6.80 -13.77
N GLU A 147 -3.53 -7.79 -14.67
CA GLU A 147 -3.68 -9.20 -14.31
C GLU A 147 -2.55 -9.68 -13.39
N THR A 148 -1.31 -9.27 -13.62
CA THR A 148 -0.18 -9.60 -12.73
C THR A 148 -0.36 -8.95 -11.35
N ILE A 149 -0.86 -7.72 -11.29
CA ILE A 149 -1.20 -7.04 -10.03
C ILE A 149 -2.26 -7.84 -9.28
N TYR A 150 -3.35 -8.23 -9.96
CA TYR A 150 -4.42 -9.07 -9.41
C TYR A 150 -3.86 -10.36 -8.80
N GLN A 151 -3.06 -11.11 -9.56
CA GLN A 151 -2.50 -12.39 -9.12
C GLN A 151 -1.60 -12.24 -7.89
N ILE A 152 -0.78 -11.20 -7.82
CA ILE A 152 0.10 -10.93 -6.67
C ILE A 152 -0.74 -10.62 -5.43
N ILE A 153 -1.69 -9.70 -5.54
CA ILE A 153 -2.53 -9.30 -4.40
C ILE A 153 -3.36 -10.50 -3.91
N LEU A 154 -4.00 -11.22 -4.83
CA LEU A 154 -4.81 -12.40 -4.50
C LEU A 154 -4.00 -13.48 -3.79
N ALA A 155 -2.79 -13.78 -4.27
CA ALA A 155 -1.91 -14.75 -3.65
C ALA A 155 -1.52 -14.34 -2.21
N VAL A 156 -1.16 -13.07 -2.02
CA VAL A 156 -0.85 -12.55 -0.69
C VAL A 156 -2.08 -12.54 0.21
N ARG A 157 -3.25 -12.08 -0.29
CA ARG A 157 -4.47 -12.03 0.51
C ARG A 157 -4.91 -13.42 0.99
N ASN A 158 -4.81 -14.43 0.13
CA ASN A 158 -5.17 -15.81 0.47
C ASN A 158 -4.19 -16.46 1.45
N ALA A 159 -2.92 -16.05 1.46
CA ALA A 159 -1.89 -16.64 2.28
C ALA A 159 -1.82 -16.05 3.70
N VAL A 160 -2.15 -14.77 3.88
CA VAL A 160 -2.05 -14.11 5.19
C VAL A 160 -3.35 -14.21 5.98
N PRO A 161 -3.29 -14.15 7.33
CA PRO A 161 -4.50 -14.18 8.16
C PRO A 161 -5.49 -13.09 7.80
N HIS A 162 -6.79 -13.36 7.91
CA HIS A 162 -7.85 -12.42 7.52
C HIS A 162 -7.81 -11.10 8.32
N HIS A 163 -7.37 -11.11 9.56
CA HIS A 163 -7.25 -9.92 10.40
C HIS A 163 -6.05 -9.02 10.04
N ILE A 164 -5.17 -9.47 9.14
CA ILE A 164 -4.06 -8.66 8.63
C ILE A 164 -4.52 -7.97 7.35
N GLY A 165 -4.49 -6.63 7.34
CA GLY A 165 -4.79 -5.84 6.15
C GLY A 165 -3.76 -6.06 5.04
N VAL A 166 -4.24 -6.19 3.80
CA VAL A 166 -3.38 -6.21 2.60
C VAL A 166 -3.74 -4.99 1.76
N SER A 167 -2.81 -4.06 1.65
CA SER A 167 -2.97 -2.85 0.85
C SER A 167 -2.09 -2.84 -0.38
N ALA A 168 -2.42 -1.99 -1.32
CA ALA A 168 -1.61 -1.76 -2.51
C ALA A 168 -1.25 -0.27 -2.61
N LYS A 169 -0.02 0.02 -3.08
CA LYS A 169 0.42 1.37 -3.41
C LYS A 169 0.75 1.47 -4.89
N ILE A 170 -0.02 2.27 -5.62
CA ILE A 170 0.06 2.44 -7.06
C ILE A 170 0.40 3.88 -7.46
N ARG A 171 0.58 4.08 -8.78
CA ARG A 171 0.51 5.37 -9.47
C ARG A 171 -0.70 5.38 -10.40
N LEU A 172 -1.00 6.53 -11.02
CA LEU A 172 -2.10 6.69 -11.99
C LEU A 172 -1.90 5.90 -13.30
N GLY A 173 -0.75 5.26 -13.47
CA GLY A 173 -0.37 4.45 -14.61
C GLY A 173 1.14 4.50 -14.84
N TYR A 174 1.61 3.83 -15.88
CA TYR A 174 3.03 3.80 -16.24
C TYR A 174 3.40 4.98 -17.15
N GLU A 175 3.01 4.97 -18.42
CA GLU A 175 3.25 6.07 -19.37
C GLU A 175 2.14 7.10 -19.34
N ASN A 176 0.91 6.65 -19.32
CA ASN A 176 -0.33 7.43 -19.31
C ASN A 176 -1.30 6.90 -18.25
N MET A 177 -2.54 7.35 -18.28
CA MET A 177 -3.60 7.02 -17.31
C MET A 177 -4.70 6.14 -17.92
N ASP A 178 -4.49 5.57 -19.10
CA ASP A 178 -5.56 4.94 -19.90
C ASP A 178 -6.11 3.67 -19.24
N ASN A 179 -5.27 2.92 -18.49
CA ASN A 179 -5.65 1.67 -17.83
C ASN A 179 -5.95 1.83 -16.33
N MET A 180 -6.28 3.06 -15.86
CA MET A 180 -6.59 3.29 -14.44
C MET A 180 -7.76 2.44 -13.95
N ASP A 181 -8.79 2.27 -14.76
CA ASP A 181 -9.97 1.48 -14.41
C ASP A 181 -9.62 -0.01 -14.26
N GLU A 182 -8.86 -0.58 -15.20
CA GLU A 182 -8.40 -1.97 -15.14
C GLU A 182 -7.50 -2.24 -13.93
N ILE A 183 -6.61 -1.29 -13.59
CA ILE A 183 -5.78 -1.38 -12.38
C ILE A 183 -6.67 -1.34 -11.14
N GLY A 184 -7.65 -0.45 -11.09
CA GLY A 184 -8.61 -0.34 -9.98
C GLY A 184 -9.41 -1.62 -9.79
N ASP A 185 -9.95 -2.17 -10.87
CA ASP A 185 -10.72 -3.41 -10.85
C ASP A 185 -9.86 -4.60 -10.40
N ALA A 186 -8.62 -4.71 -10.87
CA ALA A 186 -7.68 -5.74 -10.45
C ALA A 186 -7.39 -5.68 -8.94
N VAL A 187 -7.15 -4.48 -8.42
CA VAL A 187 -6.92 -4.23 -6.99
C VAL A 187 -8.15 -4.61 -6.15
N LEU A 188 -9.35 -4.20 -6.57
CA LEU A 188 -10.59 -4.49 -5.86
C LEU A 188 -10.90 -5.99 -5.85
N GLN A 189 -10.89 -6.63 -7.02
CA GLN A 189 -11.26 -8.04 -7.17
C GLN A 189 -10.29 -8.98 -6.45
N ALA A 190 -9.03 -8.59 -6.28
CA ALA A 190 -8.04 -9.33 -5.52
C ALA A 190 -8.21 -9.24 -4.00
N GLY A 191 -9.16 -8.45 -3.49
CA GLY A 191 -9.48 -8.34 -2.07
C GLY A 191 -8.56 -7.40 -1.29
N THR A 192 -8.11 -6.31 -1.92
CA THR A 192 -7.33 -5.25 -1.26
C THR A 192 -8.14 -4.57 -0.17
N SER A 193 -7.55 -4.37 1.02
CA SER A 193 -8.19 -3.73 2.17
C SER A 193 -8.30 -2.21 2.03
N TRP A 194 -7.31 -1.57 1.43
CA TRP A 194 -7.30 -0.13 1.05
C TRP A 194 -6.26 0.11 -0.03
N LEU A 195 -6.41 1.20 -0.77
CA LEU A 195 -5.52 1.56 -1.87
C LEU A 195 -4.86 2.92 -1.63
N THR A 196 -3.53 3.00 -1.74
CA THR A 196 -2.79 4.27 -1.74
C THR A 196 -2.40 4.66 -3.17
N VAL A 197 -2.78 5.85 -3.61
CA VAL A 197 -2.57 6.32 -4.98
C VAL A 197 -1.64 7.53 -5.01
N HIS A 198 -0.46 7.40 -5.62
CA HIS A 198 0.37 8.56 -5.95
C HIS A 198 -0.18 9.24 -7.21
N ALA A 199 -0.55 10.50 -7.08
CA ALA A 199 -1.25 11.31 -8.09
C ALA A 199 -0.40 11.69 -9.32
N ARG A 200 0.39 10.76 -9.84
CA ARG A 200 1.20 10.88 -11.08
C ARG A 200 1.39 9.51 -11.73
N THR A 201 1.65 9.52 -13.03
CA THR A 201 2.17 8.34 -13.72
C THR A 201 3.65 8.13 -13.39
N LYS A 202 4.21 6.97 -13.78
CA LYS A 202 5.65 6.73 -13.62
C LYS A 202 6.49 7.71 -14.46
N THR A 203 6.06 8.01 -15.68
CA THR A 203 6.80 8.91 -16.59
C THR A 203 6.79 10.37 -16.13
N GLN A 204 5.74 10.80 -15.42
CA GLN A 204 5.69 12.11 -14.77
C GLN A 204 6.68 12.21 -13.60
N GLY A 205 7.05 11.07 -12.99
CA GLY A 205 8.04 11.01 -11.92
C GLY A 205 7.61 11.75 -10.67
N TYR A 206 8.32 12.83 -10.35
CA TYR A 206 8.05 13.72 -9.22
C TYR A 206 7.87 15.18 -9.65
N ARG A 207 7.72 15.43 -10.97
CA ARG A 207 7.53 16.80 -11.51
C ARG A 207 6.13 17.31 -11.20
N PRO A 208 5.97 18.53 -10.68
CA PRO A 208 4.67 19.17 -10.51
C PRO A 208 3.91 19.30 -11.82
N PRO A 209 2.55 19.31 -11.75
CA PRO A 209 1.70 19.13 -10.58
C PRO A 209 1.46 17.66 -10.22
N ALA A 210 0.92 17.39 -9.01
CA ALA A 210 0.23 16.16 -8.72
C ALA A 210 -1.24 16.28 -9.15
N TYR A 211 -1.78 15.23 -9.78
CA TYR A 211 -3.14 15.23 -10.33
C TYR A 211 -4.12 14.59 -9.32
N TRP A 212 -4.38 15.27 -8.22
CA TRP A 212 -5.23 14.76 -7.13
C TRP A 212 -6.65 14.48 -7.57
N ASP A 213 -7.19 15.29 -8.51
CA ASP A 213 -8.51 15.09 -9.12
C ASP A 213 -8.68 13.71 -9.76
N LYS A 214 -7.61 13.13 -10.29
CA LYS A 214 -7.63 11.80 -10.91
C LYS A 214 -7.79 10.67 -9.90
N ILE A 215 -7.41 10.89 -8.64
CA ILE A 215 -7.60 9.90 -7.57
C ILE A 215 -9.09 9.67 -7.31
N ALA A 216 -9.93 10.69 -7.50
CA ALA A 216 -11.38 10.59 -7.30
C ALA A 216 -12.05 9.48 -8.13
N SER A 217 -11.46 9.06 -9.27
CA SER A 217 -11.98 7.95 -10.06
C SER A 217 -11.94 6.60 -9.34
N PHE A 218 -11.02 6.44 -8.39
CA PHE A 218 -10.93 5.22 -7.57
C PHE A 218 -11.98 5.16 -6.44
N ALA A 219 -12.67 6.26 -6.12
CA ALA A 219 -13.72 6.26 -5.09
C ALA A 219 -14.86 5.27 -5.40
N LYS A 220 -15.11 4.98 -6.69
CA LYS A 220 -16.09 3.98 -7.14
C LYS A 220 -15.79 2.54 -6.69
N LEU A 221 -14.55 2.26 -6.26
CA LEU A 221 -14.15 0.92 -5.80
C LEU A 221 -14.81 0.52 -4.47
N GLY A 222 -15.31 1.48 -3.69
CA GLY A 222 -15.95 1.20 -2.40
C GLY A 222 -15.00 0.71 -1.30
N ILE A 223 -13.69 0.79 -1.51
CA ILE A 223 -12.65 0.57 -0.49
C ILE A 223 -12.02 1.91 -0.11
N PRO A 224 -11.41 2.04 1.08
CA PRO A 224 -10.71 3.27 1.47
C PRO A 224 -9.59 3.62 0.49
N ILE A 225 -9.54 4.88 0.07
CA ILE A 225 -8.51 5.41 -0.83
C ILE A 225 -7.66 6.43 -0.07
N ILE A 226 -6.34 6.30 -0.16
CA ILE A 226 -5.38 7.21 0.45
C ILE A 226 -4.67 7.99 -0.65
N ALA A 227 -4.83 9.30 -0.62
CA ALA A 227 -4.18 10.19 -1.58
C ALA A 227 -2.71 10.43 -1.19
N ASN A 228 -1.83 10.43 -2.19
CA ASN A 228 -0.40 10.65 -2.03
C ASN A 228 0.16 11.49 -3.17
N GLY A 229 1.21 12.25 -2.89
CA GLY A 229 1.97 13.05 -3.85
C GLY A 229 1.84 14.54 -3.61
N GLU A 230 2.99 15.23 -3.49
CA GLU A 230 3.13 16.70 -3.41
C GLU A 230 2.42 17.38 -2.24
N ILE A 231 2.27 16.69 -1.11
CA ILE A 231 1.68 17.26 0.11
C ILE A 231 2.82 17.84 0.95
N TRP A 232 3.07 19.13 0.82
CA TRP A 232 4.18 19.85 1.46
C TRP A 232 3.78 20.65 2.71
N ASN A 233 2.49 20.92 2.88
CA ASN A 233 1.94 21.68 3.99
C ASN A 233 0.47 21.30 4.25
N SER A 234 -0.12 21.88 5.30
CA SER A 234 -1.50 21.60 5.69
C SER A 234 -2.53 22.03 4.63
N GLN A 235 -2.28 23.11 3.90
CA GLN A 235 -3.16 23.56 2.84
C GLN A 235 -3.18 22.54 1.70
N HIS A 236 -2.02 22.04 1.26
CA HIS A 236 -1.94 20.98 0.26
C HIS A 236 -2.65 19.70 0.71
N ALA A 237 -2.61 19.36 2.01
CA ALA A 237 -3.36 18.21 2.52
C ALA A 237 -4.87 18.41 2.38
N THR A 238 -5.37 19.59 2.74
CA THR A 238 -6.79 19.96 2.59
C THR A 238 -7.22 19.95 1.12
N ASP A 239 -6.44 20.58 0.24
CA ASP A 239 -6.72 20.65 -1.19
C ASP A 239 -6.72 19.25 -1.82
N CYS A 240 -5.76 18.41 -1.42
CA CYS A 240 -5.65 17.03 -1.88
C CYS A 240 -6.88 16.20 -1.48
N THR A 241 -7.28 16.25 -0.21
CA THR A 241 -8.46 15.55 0.29
C THR A 241 -9.72 15.98 -0.46
N HIS A 242 -9.89 17.30 -0.66
CA HIS A 242 -11.04 17.84 -1.38
C HIS A 242 -11.08 17.41 -2.85
N GLN A 243 -9.95 17.48 -3.57
CA GLN A 243 -9.88 17.13 -4.99
C GLN A 243 -9.95 15.63 -5.22
N ALA A 244 -9.29 14.83 -4.38
CA ALA A 244 -9.29 13.38 -4.45
C ALA A 244 -10.61 12.76 -3.95
N LYS A 245 -11.44 13.49 -3.22
CA LYS A 245 -12.68 13.02 -2.59
C LYS A 245 -12.42 11.84 -1.62
N THR A 246 -11.33 11.91 -0.85
CA THR A 246 -10.88 10.89 0.10
C THR A 246 -11.02 11.34 1.54
#